data_46c07715d06c6e2220a10f47ebddc614
#
_entry.id   46c07715d06c6e2220a10f47ebddc614
#
_cell.length_a   1.000
_cell.length_b   1.000
_cell.length_c   1.000
_cell.angle_alpha   90.00
_cell.angle_beta   90.00
_cell.angle_gamma   90.00
#
_symmetry.space_group_name_H-M   'P 1'
#
loop_
_entity.id
_entity.type
_entity.pdbx_description
1 polymer ?
#
loop_
_entity_poly.entity_id
_entity_poly.type
_entity_poly.pdbx_seq_one_letter_code
_entity_poly.pdbx_strand_id
1 'polypeptide(L)'
;MSEQDLVVDARGTKCPVPVIEVARASRDLPPGSVLVLLADDVAARSDVPAWARMRGHAVAVGDADADGVTTYRVVLGAGQADRST
;
A
#
# COMPACT_ATOMS: atom_id res chain seq x y z
N MET A 1 5.02 -15.42 -7.58
CA MET A 1 5.05 -14.32 -6.59
C MET A 1 6.30 -14.44 -5.74
N SER A 2 6.94 -13.32 -5.47
CA SER A 2 8.15 -13.29 -4.66
C SER A 2 7.81 -13.59 -3.21
N GLU A 3 8.75 -14.24 -2.51
CA GLU A 3 8.58 -14.46 -1.07
C GLU A 3 8.45 -13.17 -0.29
N GLN A 4 8.94 -12.08 -0.88
CA GLN A 4 8.94 -10.80 -0.18
C GLN A 4 7.67 -10.01 -0.39
N ASP A 5 6.80 -10.48 -1.27
CA ASP A 5 5.54 -9.81 -1.51
C ASP A 5 4.57 -10.16 -0.40
N LEU A 6 3.94 -9.15 0.17
CA LEU A 6 2.94 -9.35 1.21
C LEU A 6 1.62 -8.78 0.72
N VAL A 7 0.58 -9.59 0.75
CA VAL A 7 -0.74 -9.15 0.33
C VAL A 7 -1.53 -8.66 1.54
N VAL A 8 -2.03 -7.44 1.42
CA VAL A 8 -2.89 -6.84 2.45
C VAL A 8 -4.28 -6.73 1.84
N ASP A 9 -5.22 -7.49 2.37
CA ASP A 9 -6.58 -7.52 1.85
C ASP A 9 -7.47 -6.60 2.68
N ALA A 10 -7.78 -5.45 2.13
CA ALA A 10 -8.64 -4.48 2.78
C ALA A 10 -9.97 -4.31 2.05
N ARG A 11 -10.35 -5.31 1.27
CA ARG A 11 -11.65 -5.27 0.58
C ARG A 11 -12.76 -5.24 1.63
N GLY A 12 -13.81 -4.51 1.30
CA GLY A 12 -14.94 -4.39 2.20
C GLY A 12 -14.78 -3.35 3.28
N THR A 13 -13.64 -2.66 3.32
CA THR A 13 -13.41 -1.62 4.32
C THR A 13 -13.36 -0.25 3.63
N LYS A 14 -13.58 0.78 4.42
CA LYS A 14 -13.56 2.16 3.92
C LYS A 14 -12.33 2.87 4.46
N CYS A 15 -11.83 3.82 3.68
CA CYS A 15 -10.73 4.64 4.14
C CYS A 15 -11.16 5.37 5.41
N PRO A 16 -10.24 5.49 6.37
CA PRO A 16 -8.80 5.28 6.21
C PRO A 16 -8.30 3.86 6.52
N VAL A 17 -9.19 2.86 6.65
CA VAL A 17 -8.75 1.52 7.05
C VAL A 17 -7.72 0.93 6.10
N PRO A 18 -7.89 0.98 4.76
CA PRO A 18 -6.87 0.44 3.88
C PRO A 18 -5.49 1.06 4.10
N VAL A 19 -5.44 2.37 4.31
CA VAL A 19 -4.16 3.04 4.55
C VAL A 19 -3.58 2.61 5.89
N ILE A 20 -4.41 2.48 6.91
CA ILE A 20 -3.95 2.05 8.23
C ILE A 20 -3.36 0.64 8.14
N GLU A 21 -4.02 -0.24 7.41
CA GLU A 21 -3.57 -1.63 7.31
C GLU A 21 -2.26 -1.73 6.55
N VAL A 22 -2.12 -1.02 5.44
CA VAL A 22 -0.88 -1.09 4.67
C VAL A 22 0.26 -0.40 5.42
N ALA A 23 -0.04 0.67 6.15
CA ALA A 23 0.99 1.35 6.94
C ALA A 23 1.49 0.44 8.06
N ARG A 24 0.57 -0.26 8.72
CA ARG A 24 0.94 -1.18 9.79
C ARG A 24 1.80 -2.31 9.26
N ALA A 25 1.39 -2.90 8.14
CA ALA A 25 2.14 -3.99 7.54
C ALA A 25 3.54 -3.56 7.12
N SER A 26 3.69 -2.32 6.67
CA SER A 26 4.98 -1.84 6.17
C SER A 26 6.03 -1.68 7.25
N ARG A 27 5.60 -1.52 8.50
CA ARG A 27 6.54 -1.25 9.59
C ARG A 27 7.51 -2.39 9.83
N ASP A 28 7.07 -3.62 9.54
CA ASP A 28 7.87 -4.80 9.85
C ASP A 28 8.69 -5.27 8.66
N LEU A 29 8.68 -4.52 7.56
CA LEU A 29 9.33 -4.94 6.34
C LEU A 29 10.49 -4.03 6.00
N PRO A 30 11.57 -4.61 5.46
CA PRO A 30 12.73 -3.80 5.08
C PRO A 30 12.46 -3.00 3.81
N PRO A 31 13.25 -1.95 3.57
CA PRO A 31 13.17 -1.22 2.31
C PRO A 31 13.34 -2.15 1.13
N GLY A 32 12.61 -1.88 0.06
CA GLY A 32 12.63 -2.72 -1.13
C GLY A 32 11.57 -3.80 -1.13
N SER A 33 10.91 -4.02 0.01
CA SER A 33 9.83 -4.99 0.09
C SER A 33 8.64 -4.50 -0.72
N VAL A 34 7.82 -5.45 -1.18
CA VAL A 34 6.65 -5.14 -1.97
C VAL A 34 5.40 -5.52 -1.18
N LEU A 35 4.49 -4.56 -1.07
CA LEU A 35 3.17 -4.79 -0.50
C LEU A 35 2.15 -4.72 -1.61
N VAL A 36 1.23 -5.66 -1.63
CA VAL A 36 0.13 -5.64 -2.58
C VAL A 36 -1.15 -5.41 -1.78
N LEU A 37 -1.75 -4.25 -1.98
CA LEU A 37 -2.96 -3.88 -1.24
C LEU A 37 -4.17 -4.03 -2.15
N LEU A 38 -5.17 -4.73 -1.66
CA LEU A 38 -6.45 -4.86 -2.34
C LEU A 38 -7.48 -4.02 -1.60
N ALA A 39 -8.11 -3.09 -2.30
CA ALA A 39 -9.10 -2.22 -1.70
C ALA A 39 -10.18 -1.88 -2.70
N ASP A 40 -11.41 -1.74 -2.21
CA ASP A 40 -12.54 -1.44 -3.09
C ASP A 40 -13.19 -0.10 -2.73
N ASP A 41 -12.66 0.64 -1.77
CA ASP A 41 -13.16 1.97 -1.47
C ASP A 41 -12.52 2.98 -2.42
N VAL A 42 -13.34 3.81 -3.03
CA VAL A 42 -12.87 4.75 -4.04
C VAL A 42 -11.91 5.79 -3.45
N ALA A 43 -12.07 6.13 -2.16
CA ALA A 43 -11.19 7.10 -1.53
C ALA A 43 -9.76 6.59 -1.41
N ALA A 44 -9.55 5.27 -1.42
CA ALA A 44 -8.21 4.73 -1.34
C ALA A 44 -7.39 5.11 -2.57
N ARG A 45 -8.04 5.38 -3.70
CA ARG A 45 -7.32 5.73 -4.92
C ARG A 45 -6.52 7.00 -4.79
N SER A 46 -6.94 7.90 -3.92
CA SER A 46 -6.15 9.11 -3.64
C SER A 46 -5.37 8.98 -2.34
N ASP A 47 -5.93 8.30 -1.35
CA ASP A 47 -5.31 8.23 -0.02
C ASP A 47 -4.07 7.35 0.00
N VAL A 48 -4.08 6.23 -0.72
CA VAL A 48 -2.94 5.32 -0.72
C VAL A 48 -1.72 5.95 -1.40
N PRO A 49 -1.86 6.55 -2.59
CA PRO A 49 -0.72 7.24 -3.19
C PRO A 49 -0.21 8.40 -2.33
N ALA A 50 -1.10 9.12 -1.65
CA ALA A 50 -0.67 10.21 -0.79
C ALA A 50 0.15 9.69 0.38
N TRP A 51 -0.29 8.61 1.01
CA TRP A 51 0.45 7.98 2.09
C TRP A 51 1.83 7.51 1.60
N ALA A 52 1.85 6.85 0.44
CA ALA A 52 3.10 6.33 -0.09
C ALA A 52 4.11 7.45 -0.33
N ARG A 53 3.63 8.57 -0.89
CA ARG A 53 4.50 9.70 -1.16
C ARG A 53 5.05 10.29 0.12
N MET A 54 4.22 10.41 1.14
CA MET A 54 4.64 10.97 2.42
C MET A 54 5.71 10.12 3.09
N ARG A 55 5.69 8.82 2.83
CA ARG A 55 6.63 7.90 3.47
C ARG A 55 7.81 7.55 2.59
N GLY A 56 7.86 8.09 1.37
CA GLY A 56 8.96 7.80 0.47
C GLY A 56 8.85 6.46 -0.23
N HIS A 57 7.65 5.92 -0.34
CA HIS A 57 7.41 4.67 -1.05
C HIS A 57 6.95 4.95 -2.48
N ALA A 58 7.16 3.98 -3.37
CA ALA A 58 6.62 4.04 -4.72
C ALA A 58 5.33 3.24 -4.74
N VAL A 59 4.36 3.68 -5.53
CA VAL A 59 3.11 2.96 -5.65
C VAL A 59 2.64 2.94 -7.10
N ALA A 60 2.19 1.78 -7.55
CA ALA A 60 1.53 1.63 -8.84
C ALA A 60 0.08 1.28 -8.57
N VAL A 61 -0.83 2.05 -9.15
CA VAL A 61 -2.27 1.86 -8.95
C VAL A 61 -2.83 1.20 -10.20
N GLY A 62 -3.45 0.04 -10.01
CA GLY A 62 -4.09 -0.66 -11.12
C GLY A 62 -5.48 -0.14 -11.38
N ASP A 63 -6.10 -0.72 -12.39
CA ASP A 63 -7.51 -0.41 -12.69
C ASP A 63 -8.40 -1.22 -11.78
N ALA A 64 -9.58 -0.69 -11.50
CA ALA A 64 -10.56 -1.44 -10.74
C ALA A 64 -11.06 -2.61 -11.58
N ASP A 65 -11.20 -3.77 -10.96
CA ASP A 65 -11.73 -4.93 -11.66
C ASP A 65 -13.26 -4.90 -11.67
N ALA A 66 -13.87 -6.00 -12.14
CA ALA A 66 -15.31 -6.07 -12.27
C ALA A 66 -16.04 -5.91 -10.94
N ASP A 67 -15.38 -6.23 -9.84
CA ASP A 67 -15.95 -6.12 -8.50
C ASP A 67 -15.60 -4.80 -7.84
N GLY A 68 -14.94 -3.91 -8.55
CA GLY A 68 -14.57 -2.62 -8.00
C GLY A 68 -13.31 -2.65 -7.15
N VAL A 69 -12.56 -3.75 -7.19
CA VAL A 69 -11.34 -3.89 -6.40
C VAL A 69 -10.17 -3.32 -7.18
N THR A 70 -9.42 -2.44 -6.53
CA THR A 70 -8.19 -1.89 -7.09
C THR A 70 -7.01 -2.55 -6.40
N THR A 71 -6.00 -2.91 -7.17
CA THR A 71 -4.76 -3.46 -6.65
C THR A 71 -3.72 -2.36 -6.63
N TYR A 72 -3.12 -2.14 -5.46
CA TYR A 72 -2.06 -1.15 -5.27
C TYR A 72 -0.77 -1.90 -4.98
N ARG A 73 0.23 -1.67 -5.80
CA ARG A 73 1.54 -2.31 -5.59
C ARG A 73 2.47 -1.27 -5.03
N VAL A 74 2.87 -1.47 -3.77
CA VAL A 74 3.69 -0.50 -3.04
C VAL A 74 5.08 -1.09 -2.85
N VAL A 75 6.09 -0.36 -3.31
CA VAL A 75 7.47 -0.73 -3.10
C VAL A 75 8.02 0.17 -2.01
N LEU A 76 8.44 -0.42 -0.89
CA LEU A 76 8.89 0.34 0.25
C LEU A 76 10.22 0.99 -0.05
N GLY A 77 10.28 2.29 0.17
CA GLY A 77 11.47 3.05 -0.15
C GLY A 77 12.48 3.05 0.96
N ALA A 78 13.73 3.28 0.60
CA ALA A 78 14.81 3.41 1.56
C ALA A 78 14.64 4.65 2.44
N GLY A 79 13.87 5.62 1.95
CA GLY A 79 13.63 6.83 2.72
C GLY A 79 12.96 6.56 4.05
N GLN A 80 12.23 5.46 4.18
CA GLN A 80 11.62 5.13 5.44
C GLN A 80 12.65 4.90 6.53
N ALA A 81 13.74 4.22 6.19
CA ALA A 81 14.81 4.00 7.16
C ALA A 81 15.55 5.30 7.46
N ASP A 82 15.65 6.17 6.46
CA ASP A 82 16.37 7.42 6.65
C ASP A 82 15.60 8.41 7.50
N ARG A 83 14.33 8.19 7.67
CA ARG A 83 13.52 9.11 8.47
C ARG A 83 13.96 9.15 9.92
N SER A 84 14.72 8.19 10.33
CA SER A 84 15.20 8.13 11.69
C SER A 84 16.21 9.22 11.99
N THR A 85 16.79 9.79 10.98
CA THR A 85 17.82 10.80 11.16
C THR A 85 17.20 12.17 11.38
#